data_07fc75afffda2318aea77b9bfefb5e0a
#
_entry.id   07fc75afffda2318aea77b9bfefb5e0a
#
_cell.length_a   1.000
_cell.length_b   1.000
_cell.length_c   1.000
_cell.angle_alpha   90.00
_cell.angle_beta   90.00
_cell.angle_gamma   90.00
#
_symmetry.space_group_name_H-M   'P 1'
#
loop_
_entity.id
_entity.type
_entity.pdbx_description
1 polymer ?
#
loop_
_entity_poly.entity_id
_entity_poly.type
_entity_poly.pdbx_seq_one_letter_code
_entity_poly.pdbx_strand_id
1 'polypeptide(L)'
;MVVSLWSAKGGSGVTVVAAALAVVLARREPATGSLLVDLQGDAPTVFGVPEPDGPGLSEWLAASPSVGPTAIERLEHPVADGVRLVPRGRRPLVAPERVALCCERFAEDRRPVVVDLGCFSGLDEQDSVRRQVLEASTTSVLVTRACFLALRRALTLPVRPNGIVLVEEQGRALGRTDVEDVLGAPVVATVAIEAAVARAVDAGLLASRLPVVLERSLRDVA
;
A
#
# COMPACT_ATOMS: atom_id res chain seq x y z
N MET A 1 -8.97 11.42 0.12
CA MET A 1 -9.19 10.06 -0.43
C MET A 1 -8.09 9.14 0.11
N VAL A 2 -8.48 7.99 0.68
CA VAL A 2 -7.54 6.99 1.23
C VAL A 2 -7.71 5.67 0.49
N VAL A 3 -6.64 5.18 -0.14
CA VAL A 3 -6.60 3.91 -0.87
C VAL A 3 -5.65 2.96 -0.16
N SER A 4 -6.16 1.87 0.39
CA SER A 4 -5.36 0.84 1.05
C SER A 4 -5.10 -0.35 0.14
N LEU A 5 -3.82 -0.71 -0.01
CA LEU A 5 -3.38 -1.87 -0.78
C LEU A 5 -2.91 -2.97 0.17
N TRP A 6 -3.35 -4.19 -0.10
CA TRP A 6 -3.05 -5.34 0.74
C TRP A 6 -2.98 -6.63 -0.07
N SER A 7 -2.44 -7.67 0.50
CA SER A 7 -2.47 -9.02 -0.08
C SER A 7 -2.75 -10.09 0.96
N ALA A 8 -3.35 -11.19 0.54
CA ALA A 8 -3.55 -12.37 1.39
C ALA A 8 -2.34 -13.31 1.40
N LYS A 9 -1.30 -12.99 0.63
CA LYS A 9 -0.10 -13.83 0.48
C LYS A 9 1.12 -12.94 0.22
N GLY A 10 2.15 -13.10 1.02
CA GLY A 10 3.43 -12.42 0.85
C GLY A 10 4.02 -12.63 -0.55
N GLY A 11 4.77 -11.66 -1.03
CA GLY A 11 5.40 -11.65 -2.36
C GLY A 11 4.43 -11.38 -3.53
N SER A 12 3.27 -10.78 -3.26
CA SER A 12 2.32 -10.35 -4.29
C SER A 12 2.68 -9.01 -4.93
N GLY A 13 3.64 -8.25 -4.38
CA GLY A 13 4.09 -6.97 -4.91
C GLY A 13 3.34 -5.76 -4.38
N VAL A 14 2.71 -5.85 -3.20
CA VAL A 14 1.91 -4.75 -2.61
C VAL A 14 2.71 -3.47 -2.52
N THR A 15 3.89 -3.50 -1.90
CA THR A 15 4.74 -2.32 -1.71
C THR A 15 5.14 -1.66 -3.03
N VAL A 16 5.46 -2.47 -4.05
CA VAL A 16 5.81 -1.95 -5.39
C VAL A 16 4.62 -1.26 -6.04
N VAL A 17 3.43 -1.87 -5.96
CA VAL A 17 2.19 -1.30 -6.50
C VAL A 17 1.79 -0.04 -5.74
N ALA A 18 1.89 -0.03 -4.40
CA ALA A 18 1.58 1.12 -3.56
C ALA A 18 2.51 2.30 -3.84
N ALA A 19 3.82 2.05 -3.90
CA ALA A 19 4.82 3.05 -4.24
C ALA A 19 4.60 3.63 -5.64
N ALA A 20 4.34 2.76 -6.64
CA ALA A 20 4.05 3.18 -8.00
C ALA A 20 2.75 4.01 -8.08
N LEU A 21 1.68 3.59 -7.38
CA LEU A 21 0.42 4.32 -7.33
C LEU A 21 0.62 5.71 -6.70
N ALA A 22 1.37 5.82 -5.62
CA ALA A 22 1.69 7.12 -5.01
C ALA A 22 2.39 8.06 -6.00
N VAL A 23 3.36 7.55 -6.78
CA VAL A 23 4.03 8.34 -7.84
C VAL A 23 3.06 8.74 -8.93
N VAL A 24 2.19 7.84 -9.38
CA VAL A 24 1.18 8.14 -10.42
C VAL A 24 0.22 9.23 -9.95
N LEU A 25 -0.26 9.15 -8.71
CA LEU A 25 -1.17 10.14 -8.14
C LEU A 25 -0.50 11.50 -7.93
N ALA A 26 0.76 11.53 -7.47
CA ALA A 26 1.52 12.77 -7.34
C ALA A 26 1.72 13.48 -8.70
N ARG A 27 1.94 12.72 -9.77
CA ARG A 27 2.05 13.27 -11.13
C ARG A 27 0.72 13.81 -11.67
N ARG A 28 -0.41 13.23 -11.24
CA ARG A 28 -1.75 13.72 -11.63
C ARG A 28 -2.14 14.99 -10.90
N GLU A 29 -1.69 15.15 -9.66
CA GLU A 29 -1.98 16.29 -8.78
C GLU A 29 -0.68 17.00 -8.35
N PRO A 30 0.06 17.63 -9.27
CA PRO A 30 1.38 18.18 -8.97
C PRO A 30 1.35 19.29 -7.91
N ALA A 31 0.21 19.97 -7.75
CA ALA A 31 0.08 21.05 -6.77
C ALA A 31 0.01 20.54 -5.32
N THR A 32 -0.51 19.35 -5.10
CA THR A 32 -0.70 18.75 -3.77
C THR A 32 0.23 17.58 -3.52
N GLY A 33 0.58 16.84 -4.56
CA GLY A 33 1.36 15.61 -4.45
C GLY A 33 0.54 14.45 -3.87
N SER A 34 1.20 13.48 -3.27
CA SER A 34 0.60 12.32 -2.62
C SER A 34 1.30 11.97 -1.31
N LEU A 35 0.60 11.25 -0.44
CA LEU A 35 1.14 10.67 0.79
C LEU A 35 1.14 9.14 0.67
N LEU A 36 2.29 8.50 0.86
CA LEU A 36 2.42 7.06 1.04
C LEU A 36 2.59 6.76 2.53
N VAL A 37 1.77 5.87 3.05
CA VAL A 37 1.86 5.38 4.43
C VAL A 37 2.28 3.92 4.39
N ASP A 38 3.43 3.61 4.96
CA ASP A 38 4.01 2.27 4.93
C ASP A 38 3.75 1.54 6.25
N LEU A 39 2.94 0.46 6.22
CA LEU A 39 2.75 -0.43 7.35
C LEU A 39 3.52 -1.75 7.19
N GLN A 40 4.19 -1.94 6.04
CA GLN A 40 4.99 -3.12 5.77
C GLN A 40 6.46 -2.92 6.16
N GLY A 41 7.03 -1.76 5.83
CA GLY A 41 8.40 -1.37 6.15
C GLY A 41 9.37 -1.43 4.97
N ASP A 42 8.91 -1.77 3.78
CA ASP A 42 9.77 -1.97 2.61
C ASP A 42 9.79 -0.76 1.64
N ALA A 43 8.94 0.26 1.87
CA ALA A 43 8.82 1.39 0.96
C ALA A 43 10.12 2.19 0.77
N PRO A 44 10.94 2.49 1.80
CA PRO A 44 12.22 3.17 1.61
C PRO A 44 13.13 2.44 0.63
N THR A 45 13.22 1.12 0.75
CA THR A 45 14.04 0.27 -0.13
C THR A 45 13.57 0.35 -1.59
N VAL A 46 12.26 0.32 -1.83
CA VAL A 46 11.68 0.40 -3.18
C VAL A 46 11.97 1.75 -3.83
N PHE A 47 12.01 2.83 -3.05
CA PHE A 47 12.39 4.16 -3.53
C PHE A 47 13.90 4.39 -3.62
N GLY A 48 14.72 3.48 -3.07
CA GLY A 48 16.17 3.63 -3.01
C GLY A 48 16.62 4.75 -2.09
N VAL A 49 15.82 5.07 -1.08
CA VAL A 49 16.19 6.03 -0.04
C VAL A 49 16.66 5.30 1.23
N PRO A 50 17.57 5.88 2.01
CA PRO A 50 17.94 5.31 3.29
C PRO A 50 16.73 5.13 4.20
N GLU A 51 16.77 4.09 5.04
CA GLU A 51 15.78 3.93 6.11
C GLU A 51 15.79 5.18 7.00
N PRO A 52 14.65 5.85 7.22
CA PRO A 52 14.61 7.07 8.02
C PRO A 52 15.11 6.86 9.45
N ASP A 53 16.04 7.72 9.90
CA ASP A 53 16.57 7.73 11.25
C ASP A 53 15.64 8.48 12.20
N GLY A 54 14.57 7.87 12.61
CA GLY A 54 13.63 8.57 13.50
C GLY A 54 12.42 7.72 13.84
N PRO A 55 11.44 8.31 14.51
CA PRO A 55 10.18 7.66 14.76
C PRO A 55 9.41 7.49 13.44
N GLY A 56 8.72 6.36 13.30
CA GLY A 56 7.74 6.12 12.27
C GLY A 56 6.32 6.01 12.84
N LEU A 57 5.42 5.47 12.04
CA LEU A 57 4.02 5.29 12.42
C LEU A 57 3.87 4.44 13.69
N SER A 58 4.66 3.37 13.84
CA SER A 58 4.59 2.47 14.98
C SER A 58 4.98 3.16 16.30
N GLU A 59 5.95 4.07 16.28
CA GLU A 59 6.33 4.89 17.44
C GLU A 59 5.22 5.89 17.77
N TRP A 60 4.61 6.50 16.77
CA TRP A 60 3.50 7.44 16.98
C TRP A 60 2.26 6.73 17.55
N LEU A 61 1.92 5.55 17.03
CA LEU A 61 0.81 4.75 17.58
C LEU A 61 1.05 4.37 19.04
N ALA A 62 2.28 4.07 19.42
CA ALA A 62 2.67 3.71 20.78
C ALA A 62 2.96 4.93 21.68
N ALA A 63 2.81 6.15 21.19
CA ALA A 63 3.12 7.36 21.95
C ALA A 63 2.05 7.66 23.03
N SER A 64 2.48 8.40 24.05
CA SER A 64 1.56 8.92 25.08
C SER A 64 0.41 9.74 24.48
N PRO A 65 -0.78 9.75 25.07
CA PRO A 65 -1.89 10.62 24.68
C PRO A 65 -1.55 12.12 24.64
N SER A 66 -0.49 12.55 25.35
CA SER A 66 0.02 13.93 25.28
C SER A 66 0.63 14.31 23.93
N VAL A 67 1.00 13.31 23.12
CA VAL A 67 1.45 13.53 21.74
C VAL A 67 0.22 13.75 20.86
N GLY A 68 0.02 14.99 20.43
CA GLY A 68 -1.16 15.38 19.64
C GLY A 68 -1.22 14.66 18.28
N PRO A 69 -2.42 14.64 17.66
CA PRO A 69 -2.64 13.95 16.38
C PRO A 69 -1.81 14.55 15.24
N THR A 70 -1.59 15.84 15.21
CA THR A 70 -0.80 16.54 14.17
C THR A 70 0.69 16.18 14.19
N ALA A 71 1.18 15.53 15.26
CA ALA A 71 2.57 15.08 15.30
C ALA A 71 2.89 14.03 14.24
N ILE A 72 1.90 13.35 13.66
CA ILE A 72 2.06 12.41 12.56
C ILE A 72 2.65 13.09 11.31
N GLU A 73 2.36 14.36 11.09
CA GLU A 73 2.88 15.13 9.94
C GLU A 73 4.42 15.31 10.00
N ARG A 74 5.00 15.24 11.21
CA ARG A 74 6.45 15.30 11.40
C ARG A 74 7.19 14.02 11.04
N LEU A 75 6.43 12.93 10.80
CA LEU A 75 6.99 11.64 10.37
C LEU A 75 7.22 11.60 8.85
N GLU A 76 6.74 12.59 8.12
CA GLU A 76 6.78 12.59 6.68
C GLU A 76 8.18 12.89 6.13
N HIS A 77 8.67 12.01 5.26
CA HIS A 77 9.93 12.16 4.54
C HIS A 77 9.69 12.30 3.04
N PRO A 78 10.38 13.20 2.33
CA PRO A 78 10.32 13.25 0.88
C PRO A 78 11.05 12.03 0.30
N VAL A 79 10.39 11.27 -0.59
CA VAL A 79 10.98 10.06 -1.20
C VAL A 79 11.01 10.12 -2.73
N ALA A 80 10.18 10.95 -3.32
CA ALA A 80 10.13 11.23 -4.75
C ALA A 80 9.54 12.61 -5.00
N ASP A 81 9.61 13.09 -6.25
CA ASP A 81 8.97 14.35 -6.63
C ASP A 81 7.45 14.27 -6.38
N GLY A 82 6.97 15.17 -5.51
CA GLY A 82 5.57 15.20 -5.08
C GLY A 82 5.12 14.04 -4.17
N VAL A 83 5.99 13.09 -3.78
CA VAL A 83 5.63 11.98 -2.90
C VAL A 83 6.29 12.11 -1.53
N ARG A 84 5.48 12.11 -0.49
CA ARG A 84 5.94 12.01 0.91
C ARG A 84 5.61 10.64 1.48
N LEU A 85 6.49 10.14 2.35
CA LEU A 85 6.38 8.85 3.01
C LEU A 85 6.24 9.02 4.53
N VAL A 86 5.24 8.39 5.12
CA VAL A 86 5.21 8.07 6.54
C VAL A 86 5.74 6.65 6.69
N PRO A 87 6.97 6.46 7.22
CA PRO A 87 7.57 5.14 7.35
C PRO A 87 6.90 4.35 8.48
N ARG A 88 7.00 3.03 8.41
CA ARG A 88 6.44 2.12 9.40
C ARG A 88 6.99 2.35 10.82
N GLY A 89 8.27 2.62 10.93
CA GLY A 89 8.98 2.64 12.19
C GLY A 89 9.47 1.25 12.60
N ARG A 90 10.10 1.17 13.79
CA ARG A 90 10.85 -0.01 14.26
C ARG A 90 10.09 -0.86 15.28
N ARG A 91 9.00 -0.31 15.85
CA ARG A 91 8.19 -1.02 16.85
C ARG A 91 7.18 -1.96 16.18
N PRO A 92 6.64 -2.94 16.90
CA PRO A 92 5.43 -3.66 16.48
C PRO A 92 4.27 -2.67 16.26
N LEU A 93 3.43 -2.95 15.25
CA LEU A 93 2.20 -2.19 15.02
C LEU A 93 1.14 -2.65 16.03
N VAL A 94 1.12 -1.99 17.16
CA VAL A 94 0.17 -2.22 18.26
C VAL A 94 -0.41 -0.87 18.70
N ALA A 95 -1.29 -0.84 19.65
CA ALA A 95 -2.01 0.33 20.17
C ALA A 95 -3.22 0.73 19.29
N PRO A 96 -4.24 -0.15 19.25
CA PRO A 96 -5.44 0.05 18.44
C PRO A 96 -6.23 1.32 18.79
N GLU A 97 -6.12 1.84 20.01
CA GLU A 97 -6.83 3.04 20.46
C GLU A 97 -6.41 4.32 19.70
N ARG A 98 -5.20 4.35 19.12
CA ARG A 98 -4.74 5.50 18.34
C ARG A 98 -4.94 5.34 16.82
N VAL A 99 -5.35 4.17 16.39
CA VAL A 99 -5.56 3.90 14.96
C VAL A 99 -6.71 4.75 14.40
N ALA A 100 -7.78 4.94 15.16
CA ALA A 100 -8.89 5.80 14.75
C ALA A 100 -8.43 7.23 14.48
N LEU A 101 -7.61 7.80 15.37
CA LEU A 101 -7.02 9.12 15.19
C LEU A 101 -6.13 9.21 13.94
N CYS A 102 -5.36 8.16 13.68
CA CYS A 102 -4.54 8.03 12.50
C CYS A 102 -5.40 8.05 11.21
N CYS A 103 -6.46 7.25 11.19
CA CYS A 103 -7.40 7.17 10.07
C CYS A 103 -8.11 8.51 9.82
N GLU A 104 -8.54 9.20 10.87
CA GLU A 104 -9.13 10.55 10.77
C GLU A 104 -8.17 11.53 10.12
N ARG A 105 -6.90 11.56 10.55
CA ARG A 105 -5.87 12.42 9.95
C ARG A 105 -5.64 12.13 8.48
N PHE A 106 -5.60 10.85 8.09
CA PHE A 106 -5.45 10.47 6.68
C PHE A 106 -6.68 10.82 5.86
N ALA A 107 -7.88 10.71 6.42
CA ALA A 107 -9.13 11.08 5.74
C ALA A 107 -9.23 12.60 5.49
N GLU A 108 -8.68 13.43 6.40
CA GLU A 108 -8.64 14.89 6.31
C GLU A 108 -7.54 15.41 5.37
N ASP A 109 -6.58 14.57 4.98
CA ASP A 109 -5.48 15.00 4.11
C ASP A 109 -6.03 15.39 2.72
N ARG A 110 -5.61 16.53 2.23
CA ARG A 110 -6.01 17.02 0.90
C ARG A 110 -5.36 16.25 -0.23
N ARG A 111 -4.22 15.63 0.04
CA ARG A 111 -3.50 14.77 -0.89
C ARG A 111 -4.21 13.42 -0.99
N PRO A 112 -4.13 12.71 -2.11
CA PRO A 112 -4.42 11.29 -2.14
C PRO A 112 -3.44 10.54 -1.20
N VAL A 113 -4.01 9.74 -0.31
CA VAL A 113 -3.27 8.92 0.65
C VAL A 113 -3.29 7.47 0.17
N VAL A 114 -2.12 6.92 -0.07
CA VAL A 114 -1.92 5.51 -0.42
C VAL A 114 -1.37 4.79 0.81
N VAL A 115 -1.99 3.69 1.22
CA VAL A 115 -1.54 2.92 2.38
C VAL A 115 -1.05 1.54 1.93
N ASP A 116 0.22 1.26 2.16
CA ASP A 116 0.79 -0.09 2.00
C ASP A 116 0.56 -0.90 3.27
N LEU A 117 -0.44 -1.76 3.26
CA LEU A 117 -0.73 -2.67 4.36
C LEU A 117 0.12 -3.95 4.31
N GLY A 118 0.79 -4.21 3.19
CA GLY A 118 1.56 -5.42 2.99
C GLY A 118 0.72 -6.69 2.94
N CYS A 119 1.23 -7.75 3.56
CA CYS A 119 0.52 -9.02 3.67
C CYS A 119 -0.37 -9.02 4.90
N PHE A 120 -1.65 -9.30 4.70
CA PHE A 120 -2.66 -9.40 5.75
C PHE A 120 -3.07 -10.87 5.90
N SER A 121 -2.77 -11.48 7.04
CA SER A 121 -3.07 -12.90 7.32
C SER A 121 -4.37 -13.10 8.12
N GLY A 122 -4.79 -12.06 8.84
CA GLY A 122 -5.93 -12.11 9.75
C GLY A 122 -5.66 -12.84 11.08
N LEU A 123 -4.42 -13.30 11.30
CA LEU A 123 -4.04 -14.15 12.44
C LEU A 123 -3.08 -13.45 13.41
N ASP A 124 -2.51 -12.34 13.02
CA ASP A 124 -1.47 -11.61 13.71
C ASP A 124 -2.08 -10.43 14.49
N GLU A 125 -1.52 -10.09 15.64
CA GLU A 125 -1.93 -8.93 16.42
C GLU A 125 -1.76 -7.62 15.64
N GLN A 126 -0.71 -7.52 14.83
CA GLN A 126 -0.48 -6.39 13.94
C GLN A 126 -1.57 -6.26 12.86
N ASP A 127 -2.24 -7.35 12.51
CA ASP A 127 -3.37 -7.35 11.59
C ASP A 127 -4.60 -6.64 12.17
N SER A 128 -4.69 -6.46 13.48
CA SER A 128 -5.72 -5.62 14.09
C SER A 128 -5.60 -4.15 13.66
N VAL A 129 -4.40 -3.59 13.66
CA VAL A 129 -4.12 -2.23 13.17
C VAL A 129 -4.40 -2.14 11.68
N ARG A 130 -3.85 -3.08 10.89
CA ARG A 130 -4.05 -3.12 9.44
C ARG A 130 -5.52 -3.21 9.05
N ARG A 131 -6.30 -4.04 9.77
CA ARG A 131 -7.74 -4.18 9.53
C ARG A 131 -8.49 -2.89 9.81
N GLN A 132 -8.23 -2.21 10.92
CA GLN A 132 -8.88 -0.94 11.24
C GLN A 132 -8.57 0.12 10.17
N VAL A 133 -7.32 0.21 9.71
CA VAL A 133 -6.94 1.11 8.63
C VAL A 133 -7.65 0.75 7.32
N LEU A 134 -7.74 -0.54 7.00
CA LEU A 134 -8.43 -1.03 5.82
C LEU A 134 -9.93 -0.69 5.84
N GLU A 135 -10.60 -0.92 6.98
CA GLU A 135 -12.02 -0.64 7.18
C GLU A 135 -12.34 0.87 7.12
N ALA A 136 -11.39 1.72 7.54
CA ALA A 136 -11.53 3.17 7.50
C ALA A 136 -11.17 3.79 6.13
N SER A 137 -10.63 3.00 5.21
CA SER A 137 -10.18 3.49 3.90
C SER A 137 -11.35 3.73 2.95
N THR A 138 -11.20 4.74 2.08
CA THR A 138 -12.19 5.04 1.01
C THR A 138 -12.28 3.87 0.02
N THR A 139 -11.12 3.26 -0.29
CA THR A 139 -11.03 2.16 -1.24
C THR A 139 -10.05 1.10 -0.72
N SER A 140 -10.49 -0.16 -0.76
CA SER A 140 -9.70 -1.35 -0.40
C SER A 140 -9.31 -2.09 -1.67
N VAL A 141 -8.02 -2.22 -1.94
CA VAL A 141 -7.48 -2.85 -3.14
C VAL A 141 -6.64 -4.06 -2.79
N LEU A 142 -7.09 -5.24 -3.24
CA LEU A 142 -6.31 -6.48 -3.11
C LEU A 142 -5.29 -6.58 -4.24
N VAL A 143 -4.02 -6.67 -3.90
CA VAL A 143 -2.95 -6.99 -4.85
C VAL A 143 -2.70 -8.49 -4.81
N THR A 144 -2.96 -9.18 -5.90
CA THR A 144 -2.86 -10.64 -5.95
C THR A 144 -2.33 -11.16 -7.27
N ARG A 145 -1.80 -12.38 -7.25
CA ARG A 145 -1.50 -13.16 -8.46
C ARG A 145 -2.63 -14.14 -8.72
N ALA A 146 -2.86 -14.51 -9.98
CA ALA A 146 -3.79 -15.57 -10.37
C ALA A 146 -3.26 -16.95 -9.96
N CYS A 147 -3.25 -17.26 -8.67
CA CYS A 147 -2.84 -18.56 -8.16
C CYS A 147 -3.79 -19.05 -7.07
N PHE A 148 -4.09 -20.35 -7.10
CA PHE A 148 -5.04 -21.00 -6.20
C PHE A 148 -4.80 -20.68 -4.72
N LEU A 149 -3.55 -20.69 -4.26
CA LEU A 149 -3.23 -20.44 -2.85
C LEU A 149 -3.55 -18.99 -2.44
N ALA A 150 -3.26 -18.01 -3.30
CA ALA A 150 -3.55 -16.61 -3.00
C ALA A 150 -5.07 -16.35 -2.92
N LEU A 151 -5.82 -16.88 -3.89
CA LEU A 151 -7.29 -16.77 -3.94
C LEU A 151 -7.94 -17.44 -2.74
N ARG A 152 -7.53 -18.70 -2.43
CA ARG A 152 -8.02 -19.43 -1.27
C ARG A 152 -7.80 -18.66 0.04
N ARG A 153 -6.60 -18.08 0.23
CA ARG A 153 -6.31 -17.28 1.41
C ARG A 153 -7.16 -16.01 1.48
N ALA A 154 -7.33 -15.31 0.36
CA ALA A 154 -8.17 -14.12 0.31
C ALA A 154 -9.63 -14.42 0.69
N LEU A 155 -10.17 -15.56 0.28
CA LEU A 155 -11.52 -16.01 0.64
C LEU A 155 -11.71 -16.28 2.13
N THR A 156 -10.65 -16.69 2.84
CA THR A 156 -10.73 -16.99 4.28
C THR A 156 -10.63 -15.75 5.16
N LEU A 157 -10.24 -14.60 4.61
CA LEU A 157 -10.13 -13.36 5.36
C LEU A 157 -11.52 -12.73 5.60
N PRO A 158 -11.74 -12.06 6.73
CA PRO A 158 -13.01 -11.40 7.06
C PRO A 158 -13.19 -10.04 6.35
N VAL A 159 -12.38 -9.75 5.34
CA VAL A 159 -12.39 -8.49 4.59
C VAL A 159 -12.64 -8.78 3.11
N ARG A 160 -13.25 -7.80 2.42
CA ARG A 160 -13.49 -7.90 0.98
C ARG A 160 -12.91 -6.66 0.29
N PRO A 161 -12.25 -6.83 -0.86
CA PRO A 161 -11.75 -5.70 -1.62
C PRO A 161 -12.87 -4.99 -2.40
N ASN A 162 -12.72 -3.67 -2.62
CA ASN A 162 -13.52 -2.92 -3.59
C ASN A 162 -13.01 -3.12 -5.01
N GLY A 163 -11.72 -3.40 -5.15
CA GLY A 163 -11.07 -3.65 -6.43
C GLY A 163 -9.84 -4.55 -6.27
N ILE A 164 -9.39 -5.09 -7.39
CA ILE A 164 -8.25 -6.01 -7.43
C ILE A 164 -7.21 -5.46 -8.40
N VAL A 165 -5.96 -5.41 -7.97
CA VAL A 165 -4.81 -5.30 -8.86
C VAL A 165 -4.26 -6.71 -9.09
N LEU A 166 -4.44 -7.20 -10.30
CA LEU A 166 -3.95 -8.51 -10.71
C LEU A 166 -2.50 -8.38 -11.20
N VAL A 167 -1.58 -8.99 -10.47
CA VAL A 167 -0.19 -9.14 -10.89
C VAL A 167 -0.09 -10.37 -11.77
N GLU A 168 0.00 -10.15 -13.09
CA GLU A 168 -0.11 -11.18 -14.10
C GLU A 168 1.26 -11.82 -14.37
N GLU A 169 1.28 -13.14 -14.29
CA GLU A 169 2.43 -13.97 -14.59
C GLU A 169 2.08 -14.88 -15.79
N GLN A 170 2.91 -14.85 -16.82
CA GLN A 170 2.68 -15.68 -18.00
C GLN A 170 2.64 -17.17 -17.67
N GLY A 171 1.80 -17.92 -18.37
CA GLY A 171 1.66 -19.36 -18.20
C GLY A 171 0.79 -19.80 -17.02
N ARG A 172 0.08 -18.91 -16.38
CA ARG A 172 -0.92 -19.26 -15.37
C ARG A 172 -2.21 -19.76 -16.04
N ALA A 173 -2.82 -20.82 -15.44
CA ALA A 173 -4.10 -21.35 -15.91
C ALA A 173 -5.29 -20.46 -15.53
N LEU A 174 -5.20 -19.75 -14.40
CA LEU A 174 -6.22 -18.83 -13.94
C LEU A 174 -5.98 -17.45 -14.55
N GLY A 175 -7.04 -16.83 -15.03
CA GLY A 175 -7.02 -15.49 -15.63
C GLY A 175 -7.83 -14.48 -14.82
N ARG A 176 -8.04 -13.31 -15.42
CA ARG A 176 -8.78 -12.19 -14.85
C ARG A 176 -10.21 -12.60 -14.42
N THR A 177 -10.95 -13.21 -15.31
CA THR A 177 -12.36 -13.64 -15.05
C THR A 177 -12.44 -14.59 -13.88
N ASP A 178 -11.53 -15.58 -13.80
CA ASP A 178 -11.51 -16.54 -12.69
C ASP A 178 -11.26 -15.81 -11.34
N VAL A 179 -10.40 -14.80 -11.35
CA VAL A 179 -10.10 -13.99 -10.13
C VAL A 179 -11.32 -13.16 -9.72
N GLU A 180 -11.99 -12.50 -10.67
CA GLU A 180 -13.21 -11.71 -10.44
C GLU A 180 -14.35 -12.59 -9.91
N ASP A 181 -14.58 -13.74 -10.52
CA ASP A 181 -15.64 -14.68 -10.13
C ASP A 181 -15.40 -15.26 -8.72
N VAL A 182 -14.16 -15.64 -8.43
CA VAL A 182 -13.81 -16.21 -7.13
C VAL A 182 -13.87 -15.19 -6.00
N LEU A 183 -13.41 -13.96 -6.23
CA LEU A 183 -13.30 -12.95 -5.18
C LEU A 183 -14.51 -12.01 -5.09
N GLY A 184 -15.38 -12.01 -6.09
CA GLY A 184 -16.57 -11.17 -6.15
C GLY A 184 -16.27 -9.68 -6.22
N ALA A 185 -15.12 -9.29 -6.80
CA ALA A 185 -14.69 -7.91 -6.94
C ALA A 185 -14.02 -7.70 -8.31
N PRO A 186 -14.15 -6.50 -8.91
CA PRO A 186 -13.59 -6.22 -10.23
C PRO A 186 -12.05 -6.12 -10.19
N VAL A 187 -11.40 -6.62 -11.23
CA VAL A 187 -9.98 -6.34 -11.50
C VAL A 187 -9.89 -4.94 -12.11
N VAL A 188 -9.50 -3.97 -11.31
CA VAL A 188 -9.38 -2.56 -11.69
C VAL A 188 -8.08 -2.27 -12.44
N ALA A 189 -7.06 -3.10 -12.26
CA ALA A 189 -5.81 -3.02 -13.00
C ALA A 189 -5.15 -4.39 -13.15
N THR A 190 -4.42 -4.55 -14.26
CA THR A 190 -3.53 -5.71 -14.48
C THR A 190 -2.11 -5.20 -14.67
N VAL A 191 -1.20 -5.71 -13.85
CA VAL A 191 0.22 -5.37 -13.90
C VAL A 191 1.01 -6.61 -14.31
N ALA A 192 1.61 -6.59 -15.49
CA ALA A 192 2.45 -7.68 -15.95
C ALA A 192 3.76 -7.75 -15.14
N ILE A 193 4.21 -8.98 -14.83
CA ILE A 193 5.53 -9.20 -14.27
C ILE A 193 6.57 -9.00 -15.37
N GLU A 194 7.26 -7.86 -15.31
CA GLU A 194 8.29 -7.49 -16.29
C GLU A 194 9.65 -7.31 -15.62
N ALA A 195 10.70 -7.70 -16.33
CA ALA A 195 12.08 -7.49 -15.88
C ALA A 195 12.43 -6.00 -15.69
N ALA A 196 11.72 -5.09 -16.38
CA ALA A 196 11.90 -3.66 -16.20
C ALA A 196 11.46 -3.19 -14.80
N VAL A 197 10.38 -3.77 -14.26
CA VAL A 197 9.89 -3.48 -12.89
C VAL A 197 10.89 -4.01 -11.87
N ALA A 198 11.32 -5.29 -12.00
CA ALA A 198 12.31 -5.87 -11.10
C ALA A 198 13.60 -5.04 -11.07
N ARG A 199 14.16 -4.69 -12.23
CA ARG A 199 15.37 -3.86 -12.30
C ARG A 199 15.20 -2.48 -11.67
N ALA A 200 14.05 -1.83 -11.84
CA ALA A 200 13.80 -0.52 -11.23
C ALA A 200 13.73 -0.61 -9.70
N VAL A 201 13.10 -1.67 -9.16
CA VAL A 201 13.00 -1.93 -7.73
C VAL A 201 14.36 -2.31 -7.15
N ASP A 202 15.06 -3.27 -7.75
CA ASP A 202 16.36 -3.75 -7.26
C ASP A 202 17.42 -2.65 -7.26
N ALA A 203 17.31 -1.68 -8.17
CA ALA A 203 18.20 -0.53 -8.24
C ALA A 203 17.74 0.66 -7.37
N GLY A 204 16.59 0.58 -6.67
CA GLY A 204 16.02 1.69 -5.91
C GLY A 204 15.63 2.89 -6.78
N LEU A 205 15.23 2.65 -8.04
CA LEU A 205 14.97 3.70 -9.01
C LEU A 205 13.48 3.84 -9.37
N LEU A 206 12.58 3.22 -8.61
CA LEU A 206 11.16 3.24 -8.95
C LEU A 206 10.60 4.65 -9.11
N ALA A 207 10.99 5.57 -8.23
CA ALA A 207 10.55 6.96 -8.27
C ALA A 207 11.08 7.73 -9.49
N SER A 208 12.37 7.61 -9.77
CA SER A 208 13.03 8.36 -10.85
C SER A 208 12.79 7.75 -12.23
N ARG A 209 12.49 6.45 -12.29
CA ARG A 209 12.29 5.67 -13.52
C ARG A 209 11.11 4.75 -13.40
N LEU A 210 9.93 5.32 -13.12
CA LEU A 210 8.70 4.53 -13.04
C LEU A 210 8.49 3.76 -14.35
N PRO A 211 8.47 2.41 -14.32
CA PRO A 211 8.24 1.63 -15.52
C PRO A 211 6.87 1.93 -16.15
N VAL A 212 6.85 2.07 -17.47
CA VAL A 212 5.65 2.45 -18.25
C VAL A 212 4.48 1.48 -17.99
N VAL A 213 4.76 0.21 -17.77
CA VAL A 213 3.74 -0.79 -17.43
C VAL A 213 3.02 -0.42 -16.14
N LEU A 214 3.72 -0.01 -15.09
CA LEU A 214 3.12 0.42 -13.83
C LEU A 214 2.33 1.73 -14.00
N GLU A 215 2.91 2.71 -14.67
CA GLU A 215 2.26 4.00 -14.90
C GLU A 215 0.95 3.87 -15.68
N ARG A 216 0.94 3.05 -16.74
CA ARG A 216 -0.27 2.81 -17.54
C ARG A 216 -1.32 2.01 -16.79
N SER A 217 -0.91 0.91 -16.13
CA SER A 217 -1.83 0.00 -15.46
C SER A 217 -2.48 0.63 -14.23
N LEU A 218 -1.79 1.52 -13.51
CA LEU A 218 -2.28 2.09 -12.25
C LEU A 218 -2.98 3.45 -12.43
N ARG A 219 -3.06 3.95 -13.64
CA ARG A 219 -3.64 5.28 -13.91
C ARG A 219 -5.07 5.43 -13.39
N ASP A 220 -5.88 4.41 -13.46
CA ASP A 220 -7.31 4.45 -13.16
C ASP A 220 -7.69 3.66 -11.89
N VAL A 221 -6.72 3.37 -11.02
CA VAL A 221 -6.94 2.57 -9.78
C VAL A 221 -7.58 3.37 -8.66
N ALA A 222 -7.52 4.70 -8.69
CA ALA A 222 -7.99 5.61 -7.62
C ALA A 222 -8.79 6.77 -8.18
#